data_7f623ce4271197220caa3905ae8cbc5d
#
_entry.id   7f623ce4271197220caa3905ae8cbc5d
#
_cell.length_a   1.000
_cell.length_b   1.000
_cell.length_c   1.000
_cell.angle_alpha   90.00
_cell.angle_beta   90.00
_cell.angle_gamma   90.00
#
_symmetry.space_group_name_H-M   'P 1'
#
loop_
_entity.id
_entity.type
_entity.pdbx_description
1 polymer ?
#
loop_
_entity_poly.entity_id
_entity_poly.type
_entity_poly.pdbx_seq_one_letter_code
_entity_poly.pdbx_strand_id
1 'polypeptide(L)'
;SDGTATAAVTGGQLPIQYEWSDPSGQTTATAIGLSEDVYSVVVTDDIGCTLGFLATVDPTEDCLFIADAITPNNDGVNDRWVVGGLEFFPQSEVEVFNRWGQLLFRSKPGTTWWDGTYNGALLPASDYYYVITVFPGAAPITGTVTLKY
;
A
#
# COMPACT_ATOMS: atom_id res chain seq x y z
N SER A 1 -10.55 1.68 7.87
CA SER A 1 -9.59 2.45 8.67
C SER A 1 -9.32 1.67 9.95
N ASP A 2 -8.11 1.14 10.07
CA ASP A 2 -7.61 0.34 11.18
C ASP A 2 -6.18 0.75 11.56
N GLY A 3 -5.70 1.85 10.94
CA GLY A 3 -4.40 2.43 11.23
C GLY A 3 -4.28 2.89 12.68
N THR A 4 -3.06 2.84 13.20
CA THR A 4 -2.72 3.32 14.53
C THR A 4 -1.47 4.20 14.49
N ALA A 5 -1.42 5.21 15.35
CA ALA A 5 -0.24 6.03 15.56
C ALA A 5 0.02 6.18 17.05
N THR A 6 1.28 6.06 17.48
CA THR A 6 1.67 6.16 18.89
C THR A 6 2.69 7.27 19.10
N ALA A 7 2.40 8.18 20.01
CA ALA A 7 3.33 9.20 20.47
C ALA A 7 4.10 8.68 21.71
N ALA A 8 5.38 8.36 21.52
CA ALA A 8 6.27 7.96 22.62
C ALA A 8 6.97 9.21 23.21
N VAL A 9 6.67 9.53 24.44
CA VAL A 9 7.24 10.68 25.14
C VAL A 9 8.27 10.22 26.16
N THR A 10 9.45 10.81 26.10
CA THR A 10 10.54 10.60 27.09
C THR A 10 10.82 11.92 27.79
N GLY A 11 10.56 11.97 29.11
CA GLY A 11 10.68 13.20 29.92
C GLY A 11 9.33 13.91 30.08
N GLY A 12 9.37 15.15 30.57
CA GLY A 12 8.20 15.95 30.94
C GLY A 12 7.67 15.67 32.35
N GLN A 13 6.84 16.57 32.84
CA GLN A 13 6.16 16.44 34.14
C GLN A 13 4.79 15.76 33.94
N LEU A 14 4.51 14.72 34.72
CA LEU A 14 3.21 14.02 34.66
C LEU A 14 2.11 14.85 35.34
N PRO A 15 0.87 14.78 34.82
CA PRO A 15 0.39 13.99 33.70
C PRO A 15 0.74 14.58 32.32
N ILE A 16 0.92 13.69 31.33
CA ILE A 16 1.08 14.08 29.93
C ILE A 16 -0.29 14.04 29.24
N GLN A 17 -0.62 15.10 28.53
CA GLN A 17 -1.83 15.21 27.72
C GLN A 17 -1.48 15.10 26.24
N TYR A 18 -2.36 14.52 25.47
CA TYR A 18 -2.23 14.32 24.02
C TYR A 18 -3.44 14.92 23.32
N GLU A 19 -3.24 15.52 22.16
CA GLU A 19 -4.29 16.02 21.29
C GLU A 19 -3.94 15.70 19.85
N TRP A 20 -4.69 14.78 19.25
CA TRP A 20 -4.50 14.36 17.87
C TRP A 20 -5.40 15.17 16.93
N SER A 21 -4.92 15.40 15.70
CA SER A 21 -5.68 16.09 14.64
C SER A 21 -6.67 15.21 13.90
N ASP A 22 -6.87 13.98 14.35
CA ASP A 22 -7.83 13.04 13.74
C ASP A 22 -9.28 13.57 13.90
N PRO A 23 -10.23 13.16 13.03
CA PRO A 23 -11.61 13.62 13.10
C PRO A 23 -12.32 13.34 14.43
N SER A 24 -11.83 12.36 15.19
CA SER A 24 -12.37 12.00 16.51
C SER A 24 -11.75 12.79 17.66
N GLY A 25 -10.66 13.54 17.43
CA GLY A 25 -9.95 14.33 18.44
C GLY A 25 -9.44 13.47 19.58
N GLN A 26 -8.76 12.38 19.29
CA GLN A 26 -8.28 11.44 20.29
C GLN A 26 -7.24 12.08 21.23
N THR A 27 -7.27 11.69 22.51
CA THR A 27 -6.45 12.30 23.57
C THR A 27 -5.58 11.28 24.30
N THR A 28 -5.42 10.08 23.78
CA THR A 28 -4.55 9.03 24.33
C THR A 28 -3.19 9.03 23.63
N ALA A 29 -2.18 8.41 24.27
CA ALA A 29 -0.84 8.29 23.70
C ALA A 29 -0.86 7.55 22.35
N THR A 30 -1.84 6.68 22.12
CA THR A 30 -2.07 5.98 20.86
C THR A 30 -3.42 6.35 20.29
N ALA A 31 -3.44 6.88 19.08
CA ALA A 31 -4.63 7.05 18.27
C ALA A 31 -4.88 5.78 17.45
N ILE A 32 -6.14 5.38 17.34
CA ILE A 32 -6.57 4.14 16.66
C ILE A 32 -7.66 4.43 15.64
N GLY A 33 -7.88 3.49 14.69
CA GLY A 33 -8.91 3.63 13.67
C GLY A 33 -8.63 4.76 12.68
N LEU A 34 -7.36 5.09 12.47
CA LEU A 34 -6.92 6.12 11.55
C LEU A 34 -7.01 5.64 10.11
N SER A 35 -7.41 6.50 9.20
CA SER A 35 -7.26 6.31 7.77
C SER A 35 -5.83 6.67 7.35
N GLU A 36 -5.44 6.34 6.12
CA GLU A 36 -4.22 6.85 5.52
C GLU A 36 -4.27 8.38 5.47
N ASP A 37 -3.34 9.02 6.14
CA ASP A 37 -3.14 10.48 6.15
C ASP A 37 -1.94 10.84 7.03
N VAL A 38 -1.62 12.12 7.07
CA VAL A 38 -0.66 12.69 8.01
C VAL A 38 -1.41 13.35 9.16
N TYR A 39 -1.21 12.83 10.35
CA TYR A 39 -1.81 13.35 11.58
C TYR A 39 -0.78 14.13 12.39
N SER A 40 -1.20 15.23 13.02
CA SER A 40 -0.40 15.88 14.04
C SER A 40 -0.85 15.44 15.42
N VAL A 41 0.09 15.36 16.35
CA VAL A 41 -0.19 15.22 17.78
C VAL A 41 0.50 16.35 18.53
N VAL A 42 -0.24 17.01 19.38
CA VAL A 42 0.29 17.98 20.35
C VAL A 42 0.35 17.29 21.71
N VAL A 43 1.53 17.31 22.31
CA VAL A 43 1.78 16.73 23.63
C VAL A 43 2.04 17.88 24.61
N THR A 44 1.35 17.88 25.73
CA THR A 44 1.47 18.91 26.78
C THR A 44 1.75 18.25 28.12
N ASP A 45 2.75 18.74 28.84
CA ASP A 45 3.04 18.27 30.20
C ASP A 45 2.31 19.13 31.26
N ASP A 46 2.39 18.72 32.55
CA ASP A 46 1.68 19.36 33.65
C ASP A 46 2.10 20.82 33.89
N ILE A 47 3.30 21.20 33.47
CA ILE A 47 3.78 22.61 33.57
C ILE A 47 3.48 23.45 32.33
N GLY A 48 2.75 22.89 31.35
CA GLY A 48 2.30 23.58 30.16
C GLY A 48 3.33 23.62 29.01
N CYS A 49 4.43 22.86 29.06
CA CYS A 49 5.32 22.71 27.92
C CYS A 49 4.64 21.89 26.83
N THR A 50 4.60 22.42 25.60
CA THR A 50 3.97 21.78 24.45
C THR A 50 5.00 21.40 23.40
N LEU A 51 4.79 20.25 22.74
CA LEU A 51 5.59 19.82 21.61
C LEU A 51 4.67 19.12 20.58
N GLY A 52 4.81 19.49 19.30
CA GLY A 52 4.03 18.92 18.21
C GLY A 52 4.87 17.98 17.35
N PHE A 53 4.27 16.88 16.94
CA PHE A 53 4.86 15.88 16.02
C PHE A 53 3.89 15.56 14.90
N LEU A 54 4.42 15.03 13.79
CA LEU A 54 3.64 14.45 12.71
C LEU A 54 3.80 12.94 12.72
N ALA A 55 2.69 12.23 12.51
CA ALA A 55 2.65 10.80 12.31
C ALA A 55 1.98 10.54 10.96
N THR A 56 2.63 9.76 10.11
CA THR A 56 2.07 9.31 8.84
C THR A 56 1.48 7.92 9.04
N VAL A 57 0.23 7.74 8.64
CA VAL A 57 -0.41 6.44 8.49
C VAL A 57 -0.42 6.12 7.01
N ASP A 58 0.48 5.23 6.62
CA ASP A 58 0.57 4.77 5.25
C ASP A 58 -0.51 3.70 4.98
N PRO A 59 -1.01 3.57 3.74
CA PRO A 59 -1.86 2.44 3.38
C PRO A 59 -1.07 1.16 3.59
N THR A 60 -1.63 0.22 4.34
CA THR A 60 -0.96 -1.06 4.58
C THR A 60 -0.94 -1.90 3.32
N GLU A 61 0.21 -2.50 3.02
CA GLU A 61 0.37 -3.50 1.95
C GLU A 61 -0.60 -4.69 2.12
N ASP A 62 -1.11 -4.90 3.33
CA ASP A 62 -2.07 -5.96 3.70
C ASP A 62 -3.44 -5.82 3.01
N CYS A 63 -3.75 -4.67 2.40
CA CYS A 63 -4.97 -4.48 1.61
C CYS A 63 -4.85 -5.01 0.17
N LEU A 64 -3.64 -5.38 -0.28
CA LEU A 64 -3.41 -5.90 -1.62
C LEU A 64 -3.27 -7.42 -1.61
N PHE A 65 -4.06 -8.09 -2.44
CA PHE A 65 -3.92 -9.52 -2.73
C PHE A 65 -3.16 -9.70 -4.03
N ILE A 66 -1.89 -10.11 -3.95
CA ILE A 66 -1.02 -10.30 -5.10
C ILE A 66 -0.85 -11.80 -5.32
N ALA A 67 -1.40 -12.32 -6.42
CA ALA A 67 -1.26 -13.73 -6.75
C ALA A 67 0.18 -14.05 -7.21
N ASP A 68 0.73 -15.18 -6.76
CA ASP A 68 2.09 -15.61 -7.10
C ASP A 68 2.20 -16.23 -8.50
N ALA A 69 1.10 -16.68 -9.08
CA ALA A 69 1.10 -17.37 -10.37
C ALA A 69 -0.21 -17.17 -11.14
N ILE A 70 -0.11 -17.32 -12.46
CA ILE A 70 -1.25 -17.40 -13.37
C ILE A 70 -1.10 -18.58 -14.34
N THR A 71 -2.24 -19.08 -14.79
CA THR A 71 -2.34 -20.20 -15.74
C THR A 71 -3.32 -19.84 -16.87
N PRO A 72 -2.92 -19.03 -17.86
CA PRO A 72 -3.81 -18.53 -18.90
C PRO A 72 -4.12 -19.61 -19.95
N ASN A 73 -4.87 -20.63 -19.53
CA ASN A 73 -5.31 -21.76 -20.35
C ASN A 73 -6.77 -21.66 -20.79
N ASN A 74 -7.45 -20.57 -20.39
CA ASN A 74 -8.84 -20.25 -20.70
C ASN A 74 -9.87 -21.23 -20.09
N ASP A 75 -9.53 -21.80 -18.91
CA ASP A 75 -10.47 -22.64 -18.13
C ASP A 75 -11.33 -21.83 -17.13
N GLY A 76 -11.10 -20.54 -17.03
CA GLY A 76 -11.80 -19.61 -16.13
C GLY A 76 -11.15 -19.49 -14.75
N VAL A 77 -10.05 -20.21 -14.47
CA VAL A 77 -9.37 -20.19 -13.18
C VAL A 77 -7.94 -19.68 -13.37
N ASN A 78 -7.57 -18.61 -12.66
CA ASN A 78 -6.24 -18.00 -12.72
C ASN A 78 -5.75 -17.63 -14.14
N ASP A 79 -6.67 -17.42 -15.09
CA ASP A 79 -6.34 -17.00 -16.46
C ASP A 79 -5.75 -15.58 -16.51
N ARG A 80 -5.85 -14.84 -15.42
CA ARG A 80 -5.38 -13.46 -15.31
C ARG A 80 -4.70 -13.24 -13.98
N TRP A 81 -3.60 -12.51 -14.03
CA TRP A 81 -2.98 -12.00 -12.82
C TRP A 81 -3.73 -10.75 -12.36
N VAL A 82 -4.39 -10.86 -11.25
CA VAL A 82 -5.17 -9.78 -10.65
C VAL A 82 -4.48 -9.35 -9.36
N VAL A 83 -4.32 -8.04 -9.19
CA VAL A 83 -3.94 -7.46 -7.91
C VAL A 83 -5.21 -6.97 -7.24
N GLY A 84 -5.72 -7.74 -6.29
CA GLY A 84 -6.92 -7.37 -5.52
C GLY A 84 -6.60 -6.23 -4.56
N GLY A 85 -7.58 -5.36 -4.31
CA GLY A 85 -7.45 -4.20 -3.45
C GLY A 85 -7.03 -2.92 -4.18
N LEU A 86 -6.50 -2.99 -5.42
CA LEU A 86 -6.14 -1.79 -6.20
C LEU A 86 -7.35 -0.95 -6.63
N GLU A 87 -8.56 -1.48 -6.59
CA GLU A 87 -9.80 -0.74 -6.82
C GLU A 87 -10.01 0.42 -5.84
N PHE A 88 -9.38 0.34 -4.65
CA PHE A 88 -9.40 1.41 -3.65
C PHE A 88 -8.34 2.49 -3.92
N PHE A 89 -7.41 2.25 -4.85
CA PHE A 89 -6.30 3.13 -5.18
C PHE A 89 -6.36 3.58 -6.65
N PRO A 90 -7.18 4.57 -6.99
CA PRO A 90 -7.42 4.97 -8.39
C PRO A 90 -6.20 5.55 -9.11
N GLN A 91 -5.15 5.92 -8.38
CA GLN A 91 -3.90 6.43 -8.94
C GLN A 91 -2.79 5.36 -9.01
N SER A 92 -3.13 4.11 -8.67
CA SER A 92 -2.18 3.00 -8.71
C SER A 92 -1.74 2.68 -10.13
N GLU A 93 -0.50 2.24 -10.25
CA GLU A 93 0.09 1.75 -11.49
C GLU A 93 0.72 0.38 -11.24
N VAL A 94 0.47 -0.55 -12.16
CA VAL A 94 1.06 -1.90 -12.15
C VAL A 94 1.85 -2.08 -13.43
N GLU A 95 3.10 -2.48 -13.28
CA GLU A 95 4.00 -2.77 -14.39
C GLU A 95 4.52 -4.20 -14.28
N VAL A 96 4.66 -4.90 -15.41
CA VAL A 96 5.24 -6.24 -15.47
C VAL A 96 6.40 -6.23 -16.47
N PHE A 97 7.51 -6.86 -16.07
CA PHE A 97 8.76 -6.88 -16.80
C PHE A 97 9.24 -8.32 -17.00
N ASN A 98 9.99 -8.56 -18.07
CA ASN A 98 10.76 -9.77 -18.21
C ASN A 98 12.10 -9.68 -17.45
N ARG A 99 12.87 -10.80 -17.43
CA ARG A 99 14.19 -10.88 -16.74
C ARG A 99 15.24 -9.89 -17.26
N TRP A 100 15.04 -9.29 -18.40
CA TRP A 100 15.95 -8.29 -18.98
C TRP A 100 15.51 -6.85 -18.69
N GLY A 101 14.44 -6.66 -17.88
CA GLY A 101 13.90 -5.34 -17.54
C GLY A 101 13.07 -4.71 -18.67
N GLN A 102 12.66 -5.49 -19.68
CA GLN A 102 11.76 -5.00 -20.71
C GLN A 102 10.34 -4.95 -20.16
N LEU A 103 9.68 -3.80 -20.25
CA LEU A 103 8.28 -3.61 -19.89
C LEU A 103 7.38 -4.43 -20.84
N LEU A 104 6.56 -5.30 -20.27
CA LEU A 104 5.62 -6.16 -21.00
C LEU A 104 4.17 -5.69 -20.84
N PHE A 105 3.84 -5.20 -19.66
CA PHE A 105 2.50 -4.72 -19.31
C PHE A 105 2.60 -3.50 -18.42
N ARG A 106 1.70 -2.56 -18.64
CA ARG A 106 1.43 -1.43 -17.76
C ARG A 106 -0.08 -1.27 -17.64
N SER A 107 -0.57 -1.22 -16.40
CA SER A 107 -2.00 -1.02 -16.14
C SER A 107 -2.46 0.35 -16.64
N LYS A 108 -3.73 0.42 -17.02
CA LYS A 108 -4.44 1.68 -17.26
C LYS A 108 -5.43 1.89 -16.12
N PRO A 109 -5.85 3.12 -15.82
CA PRO A 109 -6.90 3.36 -14.84
C PRO A 109 -8.10 2.43 -15.06
N GLY A 110 -8.49 1.69 -14.02
CA GLY A 110 -9.57 0.69 -14.08
C GLY A 110 -9.17 -0.69 -14.61
N THR A 111 -7.90 -0.93 -14.97
CA THR A 111 -7.39 -2.26 -15.36
C THR A 111 -6.41 -2.77 -14.32
N THR A 112 -6.81 -3.76 -13.54
CA THR A 112 -6.03 -4.32 -12.42
C THR A 112 -5.53 -5.73 -12.71
N TRP A 113 -5.48 -6.15 -13.99
CA TRP A 113 -5.15 -7.53 -14.37
C TRP A 113 -4.27 -7.60 -15.63
N TRP A 114 -3.46 -8.64 -15.68
CA TRP A 114 -2.62 -9.02 -16.83
C TRP A 114 -2.91 -10.48 -17.21
N ASP A 115 -2.97 -10.77 -18.49
CA ASP A 115 -3.34 -12.07 -19.05
C ASP A 115 -2.14 -12.92 -19.53
N GLY A 116 -0.93 -12.53 -19.17
CA GLY A 116 0.27 -13.26 -19.61
C GLY A 116 0.65 -13.03 -21.06
N THR A 117 0.07 -12.02 -21.74
CA THR A 117 0.40 -11.70 -23.12
C THR A 117 1.28 -10.46 -23.25
N TYR A 118 2.01 -10.38 -24.37
CA TYR A 118 2.70 -9.20 -24.82
C TYR A 118 2.46 -9.00 -26.32
N ASN A 119 1.95 -7.83 -26.72
CA ASN A 119 1.54 -7.53 -28.10
C ASN A 119 0.57 -8.58 -28.70
N GLY A 120 -0.31 -9.14 -27.88
CA GLY A 120 -1.31 -10.14 -28.29
C GLY A 120 -0.77 -11.56 -28.44
N ALA A 121 0.50 -11.82 -28.11
CA ALA A 121 1.08 -13.15 -28.10
C ALA A 121 1.29 -13.63 -26.65
N LEU A 122 0.98 -14.90 -26.36
CA LEU A 122 1.27 -15.52 -25.09
C LEU A 122 2.77 -15.55 -24.83
N LEU A 123 3.17 -15.23 -23.64
CA LEU A 123 4.56 -15.25 -23.20
C LEU A 123 4.95 -16.66 -22.73
N PRO A 124 6.23 -17.05 -22.80
CA PRO A 124 6.70 -18.34 -22.31
C PRO A 124 6.43 -18.53 -20.81
N ALA A 125 6.20 -19.78 -20.39
CA ALA A 125 6.18 -20.14 -18.97
C ALA A 125 7.52 -19.75 -18.31
N SER A 126 7.47 -18.84 -17.36
CA SER A 126 8.65 -18.28 -16.67
C SER A 126 8.19 -17.39 -15.51
N ASP A 127 9.15 -16.91 -14.73
CA ASP A 127 8.92 -15.84 -13.75
C ASP A 127 9.06 -14.47 -14.41
N TYR A 128 8.12 -13.60 -14.09
CA TYR A 128 8.05 -12.21 -14.51
C TYR A 128 8.09 -11.31 -13.28
N TYR A 129 8.65 -10.14 -13.42
CA TYR A 129 8.84 -9.19 -12.32
C TYR A 129 7.77 -8.12 -12.37
N TYR A 130 7.19 -7.78 -11.23
CA TYR A 130 6.23 -6.68 -11.16
C TYR A 130 6.72 -5.54 -10.28
N VAL A 131 6.21 -4.37 -10.60
CA VAL A 131 6.33 -3.15 -9.80
C VAL A 131 4.91 -2.58 -9.65
N ILE A 132 4.46 -2.40 -8.41
CA ILE A 132 3.17 -1.80 -8.09
C ILE A 132 3.44 -0.50 -7.34
N THR A 133 2.96 0.61 -7.88
CA THR A 133 2.97 1.92 -7.23
C THR A 133 1.55 2.25 -6.84
N VAL A 134 1.25 2.30 -5.55
CA VAL A 134 -0.12 2.46 -5.05
C VAL A 134 -0.61 3.89 -5.22
N PHE A 135 0.28 4.86 -5.00
CA PHE A 135 0.02 6.28 -5.26
C PHE A 135 1.34 7.01 -5.60
N PRO A 136 1.28 8.17 -6.26
CA PRO A 136 2.47 8.92 -6.61
C PRO A 136 3.33 9.27 -5.40
N GLY A 137 4.59 8.81 -5.40
CA GLY A 137 5.53 9.04 -4.30
C GLY A 137 5.57 7.93 -3.24
N ALA A 138 4.69 6.93 -3.30
CA ALA A 138 4.79 5.75 -2.45
C ALA A 138 6.02 4.90 -2.82
N ALA A 139 6.57 4.19 -1.85
CA ALA A 139 7.56 3.15 -2.12
C ALA A 139 6.91 2.05 -2.98
N PRO A 140 7.54 1.62 -4.08
CA PRO A 140 6.97 0.60 -4.93
C PRO A 140 7.02 -0.78 -4.26
N ILE A 141 5.94 -1.55 -4.42
CA ILE A 141 5.89 -2.97 -4.07
C ILE A 141 6.43 -3.75 -5.26
N THR A 142 7.39 -4.62 -5.02
CA THR A 142 8.04 -5.40 -6.08
C THR A 142 8.02 -6.89 -5.76
N GLY A 143 7.94 -7.72 -6.79
CA GLY A 143 7.97 -9.17 -6.62
C GLY A 143 7.98 -9.89 -7.96
N THR A 144 7.61 -11.17 -7.91
CA THR A 144 7.54 -12.03 -9.09
C THR A 144 6.17 -12.67 -9.23
N VAL A 145 5.74 -12.87 -10.46
CA VAL A 145 4.58 -13.67 -10.83
C VAL A 145 5.02 -14.77 -11.79
N THR A 146 4.66 -16.01 -11.49
CA THR A 146 5.00 -17.16 -12.33
C THR A 146 3.90 -17.43 -13.34
N LEU A 147 4.25 -17.44 -14.62
CA LEU A 147 3.38 -17.87 -15.72
C LEU A 147 3.56 -19.38 -15.95
N LYS A 148 2.46 -20.13 -15.92
CA LYS A 148 2.40 -21.59 -16.16
C LYS A 148 1.31 -21.91 -17.18
N TYR A 149 1.38 -23.11 -17.77
CA TYR A 149 0.35 -23.67 -18.68
C TYR A 149 -0.04 -25.05 -18.20
#